data_ef6e999ed22858bb37ccc26d3662666c
#
_entry.id   ef6e999ed22858bb37ccc26d3662666c
#
_cell.length_a   1.000
_cell.length_b   1.000
_cell.length_c   1.000
_cell.angle_alpha   90.00
_cell.angle_beta   90.00
_cell.angle_gamma   90.00
#
_symmetry.space_group_name_H-M   'P 1'
#
loop_
_entity.id
_entity.type
_entity.pdbx_description
1 polymer ?
#
loop_
_entity_poly.entity_id
_entity_poly.type
_entity_poly.pdbx_seq_one_letter_code
_entity_poly.pdbx_strand_id
1 'polypeptide(L)'
;MKPILTKKVNMTQIFDESGKVFPVTILISAEELGEGVLVEGDTVAVTGTSKGKGFQGVVKRHGFKGGRRSHGQKHSEREPGSIGGGGRAGGRVAKGMRMAGRMGGETVTVKNLK
;
A
#
# COMPACT_ATOMS: atom_id res chain seq x y z
N MET A 1 -11.76 -21.16 2.90
CA MET A 1 -11.33 -21.03 4.32
C MET A 1 -12.03 -19.83 4.93
N LYS A 2 -12.48 -19.95 6.18
CA LYS A 2 -13.06 -18.83 6.94
C LYS A 2 -11.93 -17.86 7.33
N PRO A 3 -12.09 -16.53 7.23
CA PRO A 3 -11.07 -15.61 7.65
C PRO A 3 -10.89 -15.67 9.17
N ILE A 4 -9.63 -15.62 9.61
CA ILE A 4 -9.27 -15.60 11.03
C ILE A 4 -9.06 -14.13 11.42
N LEU A 5 -9.81 -13.66 12.40
CA LEU A 5 -9.64 -12.32 12.94
C LEU A 5 -8.45 -12.28 13.91
N THR A 6 -7.51 -11.38 13.65
CA THR A 6 -6.30 -11.24 14.44
C THR A 6 -6.04 -9.79 14.81
N LYS A 7 -5.37 -9.59 15.95
CA LYS A 7 -4.88 -8.28 16.38
C LYS A 7 -3.35 -8.24 16.29
N LYS A 8 -2.83 -7.27 15.56
CA LYS A 8 -1.39 -7.02 15.52
C LYS A 8 -0.92 -6.46 16.87
N VAL A 9 0.04 -7.12 17.48
CA VAL A 9 0.65 -6.70 18.73
C VAL A 9 1.87 -5.84 18.46
N ASN A 10 2.87 -6.44 17.82
CA ASN A 10 4.14 -5.80 17.61
C ASN A 10 4.88 -6.46 16.43
N MET A 11 6.07 -5.93 16.09
CA MET A 11 7.02 -6.54 15.16
C MET A 11 8.32 -6.82 15.89
N THR A 12 8.92 -7.96 15.60
CA THR A 12 10.22 -8.38 16.11
C THR A 12 11.03 -9.04 15.01
N GLN A 13 12.14 -9.64 15.36
CA GLN A 13 12.98 -10.40 14.45
C GLN A 13 13.32 -11.76 15.06
N ILE A 14 13.44 -12.75 14.21
CA ILE A 14 13.94 -14.08 14.57
C ILE A 14 15.20 -14.37 13.76
N PHE A 15 16.05 -15.22 14.30
CA PHE A 15 17.29 -15.64 13.67
C PHE A 15 17.17 -17.12 13.30
N ASP A 16 17.60 -17.44 12.08
CA ASP A 16 17.77 -18.82 11.66
C ASP A 16 19.10 -19.40 12.19
N GLU A 17 19.25 -20.71 12.16
CA GLU A 17 20.50 -21.43 12.54
C GLU A 17 21.73 -20.91 11.76
N SER A 18 21.53 -20.44 10.55
CA SER A 18 22.56 -19.80 9.72
C SER A 18 22.90 -18.36 10.10
N GLY A 19 22.24 -17.78 11.12
CA GLY A 19 22.38 -16.37 11.53
C GLY A 19 21.61 -15.38 10.64
N LYS A 20 20.80 -15.84 9.71
CA LYS A 20 19.96 -14.98 8.88
C LYS A 20 18.79 -14.42 9.68
N VAL A 21 18.53 -13.12 9.53
CA VAL A 21 17.47 -12.40 10.24
C VAL A 21 16.20 -12.35 9.43
N PHE A 22 15.07 -12.69 10.06
CA PHE A 22 13.74 -12.56 9.48
C PHE A 22 12.90 -11.58 10.30
N PRO A 23 12.35 -10.52 9.69
CA PRO A 23 11.39 -9.67 10.36
C PRO A 23 10.06 -10.40 10.50
N VAL A 24 9.52 -10.46 11.71
CA VAL A 24 8.25 -11.12 11.98
C VAL A 24 7.24 -10.18 12.64
N THR A 25 5.98 -10.39 12.38
CA THR A 25 4.87 -9.66 13.02
C THR A 25 4.13 -10.61 13.95
N ILE A 26 4.00 -10.22 15.20
CA ILE A 26 3.25 -10.99 16.21
C ILE A 26 1.77 -10.62 16.10
N LEU A 27 0.94 -11.63 15.89
CA LEU A 27 -0.51 -11.53 15.82
C LEU A 27 -1.12 -12.37 16.95
N ILE A 28 -2.18 -11.87 17.58
CA ILE A 28 -3.01 -12.63 18.51
C ILE A 28 -4.36 -12.89 17.83
N SER A 29 -4.78 -14.15 17.81
CA SER A 29 -6.10 -14.53 17.37
C SER A 29 -7.16 -14.00 18.33
N ALA A 30 -8.30 -13.56 17.80
CA ALA A 30 -9.45 -13.15 18.59
C ALA A 30 -10.28 -14.35 19.09
N GLU A 31 -10.15 -15.50 18.42
CA GLU A 31 -10.83 -16.74 18.75
C GLU A 31 -9.78 -17.85 18.97
N GLU A 32 -10.10 -18.84 19.76
CA GLU A 32 -9.28 -20.05 19.89
C GLU A 32 -9.23 -20.75 18.53
N LEU A 33 -8.04 -20.92 18.00
CA LEU A 33 -7.82 -21.67 16.78
C LEU A 33 -7.76 -23.15 17.15
N GLY A 34 -8.61 -23.96 16.50
CA GLY A 34 -8.53 -25.42 16.61
C GLY A 34 -7.17 -25.94 16.13
N GLU A 35 -6.75 -27.07 16.63
CA GLU A 35 -5.52 -27.73 16.19
C GLU A 35 -5.50 -27.93 14.66
N GLY A 36 -4.39 -27.60 14.01
CA GLY A 36 -4.21 -27.79 12.58
C GLY A 36 -4.83 -26.73 11.66
N VAL A 37 -5.41 -25.64 12.19
CA VAL A 37 -5.93 -24.53 11.37
C VAL A 37 -4.81 -23.72 10.71
N LEU A 38 -3.68 -23.56 11.39
CA LEU A 38 -2.43 -22.97 10.89
C LEU A 38 -1.28 -23.86 11.32
N VAL A 39 -0.40 -24.14 10.38
CA VAL A 39 0.82 -24.93 10.61
C VAL A 39 2.03 -24.06 10.27
N GLU A 40 3.13 -24.29 10.97
CA GLU A 40 4.40 -23.58 10.70
C GLU A 40 4.82 -23.80 9.24
N GLY A 41 5.18 -22.70 8.57
CA GLY A 41 5.53 -22.71 7.17
C GLY A 41 4.38 -22.47 6.18
N ASP A 42 3.13 -22.41 6.67
CA ASP A 42 1.98 -22.11 5.83
C ASP A 42 2.12 -20.73 5.15
N THR A 43 1.63 -20.66 3.93
CA THR A 43 1.55 -19.40 3.19
C THR A 43 0.21 -18.75 3.39
N VAL A 44 0.20 -17.55 3.94
CA VAL A 44 -1.00 -16.81 4.30
C VAL A 44 -1.19 -15.53 3.50
N ALA A 45 -2.44 -15.07 3.41
CA ALA A 45 -2.79 -13.73 2.93
C ALA A 45 -3.31 -12.91 4.11
N VAL A 46 -2.69 -11.77 4.36
CA VAL A 46 -3.06 -10.88 5.46
C VAL A 46 -3.72 -9.63 4.93
N THR A 47 -4.91 -9.33 5.42
CA THR A 47 -5.67 -8.12 5.07
C THR A 47 -5.70 -7.18 6.27
N GLY A 48 -5.37 -5.93 6.05
CA GLY A 48 -5.38 -4.90 7.09
C GLY A 48 -5.53 -3.50 6.54
N THR A 49 -5.67 -2.53 7.43
CA THR A 49 -5.74 -1.12 7.05
C THR A 49 -4.34 -0.53 6.98
N SER A 50 -3.98 0.04 5.85
CA SER A 50 -2.69 0.69 5.65
C SER A 50 -2.57 1.98 6.48
N LYS A 51 -1.34 2.38 6.82
CA LYS A 51 -1.08 3.64 7.51
C LYS A 51 -1.57 4.83 6.67
N GLY A 52 -2.33 5.71 7.27
CA GLY A 52 -2.74 6.98 6.65
C GLY A 52 -1.51 7.87 6.41
N LYS A 53 -1.46 8.50 5.24
CA LYS A 53 -0.39 9.45 4.84
C LYS A 53 -0.90 10.86 4.61
N GLY A 54 -2.19 11.11 4.93
CA GLY A 54 -2.85 12.38 4.71
C GLY A 54 -3.05 12.71 3.22
N PHE A 55 -3.19 14.00 2.91
CA PHE A 55 -3.29 14.48 1.53
C PHE A 55 -1.91 14.48 0.87
N GLN A 56 -1.75 13.79 -0.25
CA GLN A 56 -0.50 13.69 -0.98
C GLN A 56 -0.66 14.15 -2.43
N GLY A 57 0.40 14.76 -2.96
CA GLY A 57 0.51 15.10 -4.38
C GLY A 57 0.73 13.87 -5.26
N VAL A 58 0.57 14.06 -6.56
CA VAL A 58 0.60 12.98 -7.57
C VAL A 58 1.94 12.26 -7.67
N VAL A 59 3.05 12.92 -7.35
CA VAL A 59 4.37 12.30 -7.36
C VAL A 59 4.45 11.18 -6.32
N LYS A 60 4.07 11.45 -5.08
CA LYS A 60 4.09 10.46 -3.99
C LYS A 60 2.93 9.47 -4.08
N ARG A 61 1.73 9.96 -4.45
CA ARG A 61 0.52 9.14 -4.47
C ARG A 61 0.50 8.15 -5.64
N HIS A 62 0.98 8.56 -6.80
CA HIS A 62 0.88 7.79 -8.05
C HIS A 62 2.22 7.51 -8.73
N GLY A 63 3.33 7.98 -8.18
CA GLY A 63 4.66 7.78 -8.76
C GLY A 63 4.90 8.59 -10.03
N PHE A 64 4.24 9.72 -10.22
CA PHE A 64 4.44 10.59 -11.39
C PHE A 64 5.84 11.19 -11.36
N LYS A 65 6.47 11.29 -12.52
CA LYS A 65 7.82 11.89 -12.65
C LYS A 65 7.82 13.39 -12.37
N GLY A 66 6.72 14.07 -12.66
CA GLY A 66 6.63 15.53 -12.62
C GLY A 66 7.31 16.20 -13.82
N GLY A 67 7.50 17.51 -13.74
CA GLY A 67 8.15 18.32 -14.78
C GLY A 67 9.66 18.38 -14.64
N ARG A 68 10.31 19.02 -15.60
CA ARG A 68 11.76 19.28 -15.59
C ARG A 68 12.09 20.31 -14.50
N ARG A 69 13.31 20.25 -13.96
CA ARG A 69 13.84 21.22 -12.97
C ARG A 69 14.59 22.38 -13.59
N SER A 70 14.92 22.29 -14.85
CA SER A 70 15.78 23.26 -15.56
C SER A 70 15.16 23.70 -16.89
N HIS A 71 15.89 24.43 -17.70
CA HIS A 71 15.44 24.96 -18.99
C HIS A 71 14.23 25.91 -18.90
N GLY A 72 14.23 26.80 -17.89
CA GLY A 72 13.19 27.81 -17.70
C GLY A 72 11.91 27.34 -17.05
N GLN A 73 11.89 26.09 -16.57
CA GLN A 73 10.74 25.55 -15.84
C GLN A 73 10.54 26.33 -14.52
N LYS A 74 9.30 26.81 -14.26
CA LYS A 74 9.00 27.67 -13.09
C LYS A 74 8.34 26.87 -11.95
N HIS A 75 7.11 26.42 -12.11
CA HIS A 75 6.26 25.94 -11.00
C HIS A 75 5.79 24.50 -11.12
N SER A 76 5.87 23.86 -12.28
CA SER A 76 5.21 22.61 -12.59
C SER A 76 6.05 21.34 -12.32
N GLU A 77 7.07 21.45 -11.46
CA GLU A 77 7.95 20.31 -11.16
C GLU A 77 7.19 19.11 -10.59
N ARG A 78 6.17 19.34 -9.75
CA ARG A 78 5.42 18.28 -9.06
C ARG A 78 3.96 18.20 -9.45
N GLU A 79 3.60 18.78 -10.56
CA GLU A 79 2.24 18.79 -11.09
C GLU A 79 1.90 17.50 -11.86
N PRO A 80 0.60 17.16 -11.97
CA PRO A 80 0.16 15.97 -12.70
C PRO A 80 0.38 16.06 -14.21
N GLY A 81 0.55 17.26 -14.77
CA GLY A 81 0.54 17.50 -16.20
C GLY A 81 -0.88 17.53 -16.76
N SER A 82 -1.06 17.20 -18.05
CA SER A 82 -2.35 17.20 -18.68
C SER A 82 -3.32 16.18 -18.04
N ILE A 83 -4.54 16.65 -17.72
CA ILE A 83 -5.61 15.81 -17.15
C ILE A 83 -6.71 15.47 -18.17
N GLY A 84 -6.56 15.92 -19.40
CA GLY A 84 -7.49 15.66 -20.49
C GLY A 84 -7.23 16.59 -21.65
N GLY A 85 -8.00 16.44 -22.70
CA GLY A 85 -7.92 17.27 -23.91
C GLY A 85 -9.31 17.74 -24.35
N GLY A 86 -9.33 18.76 -25.22
CA GLY A 86 -10.52 19.17 -25.96
C GLY A 86 -10.93 18.13 -27.01
N GLY A 87 -11.70 18.52 -27.99
CA GLY A 87 -12.14 17.64 -29.06
C GLY A 87 -13.13 16.57 -28.60
N ARG A 88 -12.87 15.30 -28.91
CA ARG A 88 -13.82 14.20 -28.60
C ARG A 88 -14.18 14.03 -27.14
N ALA A 89 -13.33 14.46 -26.21
CA ALA A 89 -13.61 14.39 -24.78
C ALA A 89 -14.51 15.53 -24.25
N GLY A 90 -14.82 16.54 -25.08
CA GLY A 90 -15.67 17.66 -24.70
C GLY A 90 -15.15 18.48 -23.49
N GLY A 91 -13.85 18.49 -23.24
CA GLY A 91 -13.23 19.19 -22.10
C GLY A 91 -13.45 18.55 -20.74
N ARG A 92 -14.05 17.37 -20.64
CA ARG A 92 -14.27 16.66 -19.38
C ARG A 92 -13.02 15.94 -18.91
N VAL A 93 -12.87 15.84 -17.59
CA VAL A 93 -11.87 14.97 -16.96
C VAL A 93 -12.47 13.57 -16.81
N ALA A 94 -11.75 12.55 -17.26
CA ALA A 94 -12.22 11.17 -17.18
C ALA A 94 -12.36 10.71 -15.70
N LYS A 95 -13.38 9.90 -15.41
CA LYS A 95 -13.56 9.29 -14.11
C LYS A 95 -12.37 8.38 -13.80
N GLY A 96 -11.85 8.46 -12.57
CA GLY A 96 -10.68 7.69 -12.17
C GLY A 96 -9.33 8.31 -12.54
N MET A 97 -9.32 9.53 -13.10
CA MET A 97 -8.07 10.25 -13.37
C MET A 97 -7.23 10.39 -12.09
N ARG A 98 -5.95 10.04 -12.19
CA ARG A 98 -5.01 10.08 -11.06
C ARG A 98 -4.64 11.51 -10.72
N MET A 99 -5.08 11.97 -9.57
CA MET A 99 -4.86 13.30 -9.03
C MET A 99 -4.35 13.25 -7.60
N ALA A 100 -3.96 14.40 -7.07
CA ALA A 100 -3.69 14.56 -5.65
C ALA A 100 -4.92 14.20 -4.81
N GLY A 101 -4.70 13.74 -3.59
CA GLY A 101 -5.77 13.38 -2.67
C GLY A 101 -5.26 12.58 -1.48
N ARG A 102 -6.19 12.12 -0.65
CA ARG A 102 -5.87 11.31 0.52
C ARG A 102 -5.20 10.00 0.09
N MET A 103 -4.14 9.62 0.79
CA MET A 103 -3.37 8.40 0.57
C MET A 103 -3.29 7.60 1.87
N GLY A 104 -3.37 6.28 1.76
CA GLY A 104 -3.41 5.39 2.92
C GLY A 104 -4.75 5.36 3.63
N GLY A 105 -4.84 4.61 4.72
CA GLY A 105 -6.11 4.33 5.39
C GLY A 105 -7.04 3.43 4.58
N GLU A 106 -6.49 2.67 3.65
CA GLU A 106 -7.20 1.77 2.75
C GLU A 106 -7.00 0.33 3.18
N THR A 107 -7.95 -0.53 2.89
CA THR A 107 -7.82 -1.97 3.07
C THR A 107 -6.84 -2.52 2.04
N VAL A 108 -5.77 -3.13 2.51
CA VAL A 108 -4.72 -3.73 1.67
C VAL A 108 -4.55 -5.19 2.04
N THR A 109 -4.47 -6.06 1.03
CA THR A 109 -4.19 -7.48 1.21
C THR A 109 -2.78 -7.79 0.70
N VAL A 110 -1.94 -8.30 1.58
CA VAL A 110 -0.61 -8.81 1.25
C VAL A 110 -0.68 -10.32 1.21
N LYS A 111 -0.28 -10.91 0.09
CA LYS A 111 -0.31 -12.36 -0.14
C LYS A 111 1.08 -12.95 -0.01
N ASN A 112 1.13 -14.29 0.09
CA ASN A 112 2.37 -15.08 0.11
C ASN A 112 3.32 -14.71 1.27
N LEU A 113 2.76 -14.40 2.42
CA LEU A 113 3.51 -14.29 3.67
C LEU A 113 3.63 -15.68 4.31
N LYS A 114 4.77 -15.93 4.95
CA LYS A 114 5.02 -17.13 5.77
C LYS A 114 5.10 -16.73 7.22
#